data_0937e269108c3b69f0e2e0ed95395ba8
#
_entry.id   0937e269108c3b69f0e2e0ed95395ba8
#
_cell.length_a   1.000
_cell.length_b   1.000
_cell.length_c   1.000
_cell.angle_alpha   90.00
_cell.angle_beta   90.00
_cell.angle_gamma   90.00
#
_symmetry.space_group_name_H-M   'P 1'
#
loop_
_entity.id
_entity.type
_entity.pdbx_description
1 polymer ?
#
loop_
_entity_poly.entity_id
_entity_poly.type
_entity_poly.pdbx_seq_one_letter_code
_entity_poly.pdbx_strand_id
1 'polypeptide(L)'
;MTSYGLAVRNFVGPGEVPDIPGLYAYAERAEALGFESLWAWDHVLLGVEPSFPIVDSITMLGAIAARTRTIKLGTGVLVLPLRNPVVAAKALGSLDVISGGRLILGVAAGWYAREFDAVGIPFKQRGKIFERNLDILTRLWTQERVTLKVDEFNLREAVMVPRTVQKPRPPILVGGYVDAVLKRAGAIGDGWLTYFYTPESFTKGWEKVKAFAREAGRDPRTLTSTNQLAVYVGSSRAQTAEDMRHWLSTEWDTAAWSESTIEHAIHGSAEECVAQLKAHVKTGVDRIILIPYRYQPEQVERIAKEVLPRL
;
A
#
# COMPACT_ATOMS: atom_id res chain seq x y z
N MET A 1 14.15 12.87 5.52
CA MET A 1 14.89 11.85 4.75
C MET A 1 13.89 10.84 4.24
N THR A 2 13.93 10.50 2.97
CA THR A 2 13.02 9.53 2.35
C THR A 2 13.29 8.13 2.88
N SER A 3 12.26 7.40 3.27
CA SER A 3 12.34 5.99 3.70
C SER A 3 12.00 5.03 2.56
N TYR A 4 12.49 3.80 2.62
CA TYR A 4 12.33 2.80 1.57
C TYR A 4 11.68 1.54 2.10
N GLY A 5 10.51 1.19 1.54
CA GLY A 5 9.82 -0.06 1.78
C GLY A 5 9.91 -1.00 0.59
N LEU A 6 9.47 -2.24 0.77
CA LEU A 6 9.33 -3.23 -0.28
C LEU A 6 7.89 -3.73 -0.38
N ALA A 7 7.41 -3.94 -1.60
CA ALA A 7 6.21 -4.71 -1.83
C ALA A 7 6.48 -6.21 -1.65
N VAL A 8 5.52 -6.95 -1.09
CA VAL A 8 5.59 -8.42 -0.97
C VAL A 8 4.74 -9.08 -2.03
N ARG A 9 5.19 -10.23 -2.54
CA ARG A 9 4.47 -11.01 -3.55
C ARG A 9 3.41 -11.87 -2.87
N ASN A 10 2.35 -11.26 -2.33
CA ASN A 10 1.23 -12.04 -1.80
C ASN A 10 0.21 -12.47 -2.87
N PHE A 11 0.48 -12.19 -4.14
CA PHE A 11 -0.24 -12.72 -5.30
C PHE A 11 0.75 -13.37 -6.29
N VAL A 12 0.25 -14.28 -7.12
CA VAL A 12 1.04 -14.98 -8.14
C VAL A 12 0.29 -15.02 -9.46
N GLY A 13 0.99 -15.40 -10.52
CA GLY A 13 0.40 -15.56 -11.84
C GLY A 13 -0.66 -16.68 -11.90
N PRO A 14 -1.48 -16.66 -12.96
CA PRO A 14 -2.50 -17.69 -13.14
C PRO A 14 -1.91 -19.09 -13.16
N GLY A 15 -2.51 -19.99 -12.39
CA GLY A 15 -2.08 -21.39 -12.27
C GLY A 15 -0.87 -21.61 -11.34
N GLU A 16 -0.27 -20.56 -10.81
CA GLU A 16 0.79 -20.68 -9.80
C GLU A 16 0.21 -20.86 -8.39
N VAL A 17 1.03 -21.40 -7.48
CA VAL A 17 0.72 -21.48 -6.04
C VAL A 17 1.63 -20.53 -5.29
N PRO A 18 1.10 -19.70 -4.36
CA PRO A 18 1.92 -18.82 -3.57
C PRO A 18 3.00 -19.57 -2.76
N ASP A 19 4.26 -19.19 -2.93
CA ASP A 19 5.38 -19.73 -2.16
C ASP A 19 5.45 -19.03 -0.78
N ILE A 20 4.74 -19.58 0.18
CA ILE A 20 4.67 -19.01 1.53
C ILE A 20 6.02 -19.09 2.27
N PRO A 21 6.77 -20.21 2.25
CA PRO A 21 8.12 -20.25 2.82
C PRO A 21 9.06 -19.21 2.22
N GLY A 22 9.09 -19.06 0.89
CA GLY A 22 9.88 -18.06 0.20
C GLY A 22 9.48 -16.62 0.57
N LEU A 23 8.17 -16.38 0.77
CA LEU A 23 7.68 -15.08 1.20
C LEU A 23 8.12 -14.73 2.64
N TYR A 24 8.18 -15.70 3.54
CA TYR A 24 8.74 -15.49 4.89
C TYR A 24 10.23 -15.17 4.82
N ALA A 25 11.00 -15.95 4.07
CA ALA A 25 12.43 -15.69 3.88
C ALA A 25 12.68 -14.29 3.27
N TYR A 26 11.86 -13.88 2.31
CA TYR A 26 11.89 -12.54 1.73
C TYR A 26 11.67 -11.46 2.78
N ALA A 27 10.66 -11.62 3.65
CA ALA A 27 10.34 -10.64 4.69
C ALA A 27 11.47 -10.52 5.74
N GLU A 28 12.00 -11.65 6.22
CA GLU A 28 13.13 -11.68 7.15
C GLU A 28 14.39 -11.06 6.52
N ARG A 29 14.62 -11.33 5.24
CA ARG A 29 15.76 -10.75 4.53
C ARG A 29 15.62 -9.25 4.31
N ALA A 30 14.43 -8.77 3.98
CA ALA A 30 14.14 -7.34 3.85
C ALA A 30 14.42 -6.59 5.17
N GLU A 31 14.01 -7.16 6.30
CA GLU A 31 14.31 -6.61 7.62
C GLU A 31 15.82 -6.58 7.89
N ALA A 32 16.53 -7.67 7.63
CA ALA A 32 17.99 -7.77 7.82
C ALA A 32 18.78 -6.80 6.94
N LEU A 33 18.24 -6.43 5.77
CA LEU A 33 18.83 -5.46 4.85
C LEU A 33 18.48 -4.00 5.22
N GLY A 34 17.65 -3.78 6.23
CA GLY A 34 17.32 -2.45 6.75
C GLY A 34 16.20 -1.71 5.98
N PHE A 35 15.37 -2.41 5.21
CA PHE A 35 14.17 -1.78 4.66
C PHE A 35 13.21 -1.35 5.78
N GLU A 36 12.58 -0.19 5.59
CA GLU A 36 11.72 0.42 6.62
C GLU A 36 10.39 -0.31 6.76
N SER A 37 9.83 -0.84 5.67
CA SER A 37 8.48 -1.39 5.65
C SER A 37 8.27 -2.44 4.56
N LEU A 38 7.29 -3.34 4.80
CA LEU A 38 6.78 -4.33 3.84
C LEU A 38 5.32 -4.05 3.54
N TRP A 39 4.90 -4.17 2.26
CA TRP A 39 3.58 -3.78 1.80
C TRP A 39 2.88 -4.90 1.05
N ALA A 40 1.74 -5.35 1.56
CA ALA A 40 0.92 -6.38 0.93
C ALA A 40 -0.21 -5.77 0.10
N TRP A 41 -0.47 -6.40 -1.06
CA TRP A 41 -1.60 -6.07 -1.94
C TRP A 41 -2.90 -6.64 -1.38
N ASP A 42 -4.04 -6.03 -1.72
CA ASP A 42 -5.34 -6.51 -1.26
C ASP A 42 -6.35 -6.59 -2.39
N HIS A 43 -6.87 -7.80 -2.57
CA HIS A 43 -8.05 -8.13 -3.35
C HIS A 43 -8.76 -9.32 -2.70
N VAL A 44 -10.07 -9.40 -2.85
CA VAL A 44 -10.85 -10.56 -2.45
C VAL A 44 -10.88 -11.58 -3.59
N LEU A 45 -11.13 -11.09 -4.81
CA LEU A 45 -11.15 -11.85 -6.05
C LEU A 45 -10.43 -11.04 -7.12
N LEU A 46 -9.32 -11.53 -7.66
CA LEU A 46 -8.54 -10.83 -8.68
C LEU A 46 -8.54 -11.61 -9.99
N GLY A 47 -8.99 -10.96 -11.07
CA GLY A 47 -9.12 -11.58 -12.38
C GLY A 47 -10.29 -12.59 -12.47
N VAL A 48 -10.60 -13.06 -13.67
CA VAL A 48 -11.64 -14.07 -13.91
C VAL A 48 -11.09 -15.18 -14.79
N GLU A 49 -10.61 -14.82 -15.96
CA GLU A 49 -9.93 -15.69 -16.90
C GLU A 49 -8.75 -14.92 -17.52
N PRO A 50 -7.56 -15.15 -17.02
CA PRO A 50 -7.21 -15.99 -15.87
C PRO A 50 -7.49 -15.35 -14.51
N SER A 51 -7.71 -16.16 -13.46
CA SER A 51 -7.74 -15.68 -12.08
C SER A 51 -6.34 -15.66 -11.48
N PHE A 52 -6.06 -14.66 -10.66
CA PHE A 52 -4.78 -14.52 -9.96
C PHE A 52 -4.92 -14.97 -8.51
N PRO A 53 -4.23 -16.03 -8.07
CA PRO A 53 -4.20 -16.44 -6.68
C PRO A 53 -3.60 -15.32 -5.81
N ILE A 54 -4.33 -14.86 -4.82
CA ILE A 54 -3.89 -13.82 -3.88
C ILE A 54 -4.15 -14.27 -2.44
N VAL A 55 -3.17 -14.12 -1.57
CA VAL A 55 -3.33 -14.35 -0.14
C VAL A 55 -3.83 -13.08 0.51
N ASP A 56 -4.86 -13.19 1.37
CA ASP A 56 -5.44 -12.05 2.09
C ASP A 56 -4.35 -11.22 2.80
N SER A 57 -4.40 -9.91 2.60
CA SER A 57 -3.36 -8.99 3.05
C SER A 57 -3.20 -8.95 4.57
N ILE A 58 -4.31 -8.97 5.34
CA ILE A 58 -4.27 -8.91 6.81
C ILE A 58 -3.69 -10.21 7.36
N THR A 59 -4.13 -11.35 6.82
CA THR A 59 -3.64 -12.68 7.19
C THR A 59 -2.15 -12.81 6.91
N MET A 60 -1.70 -12.37 5.73
CA MET A 60 -0.29 -12.42 5.34
C MET A 60 0.57 -11.51 6.21
N LEU A 61 0.14 -10.28 6.46
CA LEU A 61 0.87 -9.36 7.34
C LEU A 61 0.94 -9.88 8.79
N GLY A 62 -0.09 -10.59 9.26
CA GLY A 62 -0.06 -11.27 10.56
C GLY A 62 1.01 -12.35 10.63
N ALA A 63 1.16 -13.15 9.57
CA ALA A 63 2.19 -14.18 9.48
C ALA A 63 3.60 -13.55 9.41
N ILE A 64 3.78 -12.49 8.62
CA ILE A 64 5.05 -11.74 8.54
C ILE A 64 5.38 -11.07 9.89
N ALA A 65 4.38 -10.56 10.62
CA ALA A 65 4.57 -9.96 11.94
C ALA A 65 5.22 -10.94 12.93
N ALA A 66 4.88 -12.22 12.86
CA ALA A 66 5.44 -13.27 13.71
C ALA A 66 6.90 -13.62 13.36
N ARG A 67 7.31 -13.37 12.12
CA ARG A 67 8.66 -13.68 11.59
C ARG A 67 9.64 -12.51 11.67
N THR A 68 9.15 -11.28 11.85
CA THR A 68 9.92 -10.04 11.87
C THR A 68 9.80 -9.31 13.22
N ARG A 69 10.66 -8.34 13.50
CA ARG A 69 10.70 -7.65 14.80
C ARG A 69 10.55 -6.13 14.71
N THR A 70 11.09 -5.50 13.67
CA THR A 70 11.26 -4.04 13.59
C THR A 70 10.64 -3.45 12.33
N ILE A 71 10.64 -4.18 11.21
CA ILE A 71 10.13 -3.71 9.93
C ILE A 71 8.63 -3.41 10.04
N LYS A 72 8.20 -2.26 9.52
CA LYS A 72 6.79 -1.87 9.51
C LYS A 72 6.00 -2.69 8.50
N LEU A 73 4.71 -2.82 8.72
CA LEU A 73 3.80 -3.67 7.96
C LEU A 73 2.69 -2.82 7.36
N GLY A 74 2.66 -2.71 6.05
CA GLY A 74 1.73 -1.86 5.33
C GLY A 74 0.75 -2.65 4.45
N THR A 75 -0.47 -2.15 4.32
CA THR A 75 -1.37 -2.55 3.24
C THR A 75 -1.23 -1.57 2.07
N GLY A 76 -0.99 -2.06 0.89
CA GLY A 76 -0.73 -1.18 -0.25
C GLY A 76 -1.59 -1.45 -1.48
N VAL A 77 -2.92 -1.31 -1.37
CA VAL A 77 -3.80 -0.78 -0.32
C VAL A 77 -4.91 -1.76 0.03
N LEU A 78 -5.43 -1.68 1.27
CA LEU A 78 -6.63 -2.43 1.67
C LEU A 78 -7.88 -1.82 1.00
N VAL A 79 -8.70 -2.64 0.34
CA VAL A 79 -9.96 -2.20 -0.25
C VAL A 79 -11.04 -2.17 0.84
N LEU A 80 -11.08 -1.08 1.60
CA LEU A 80 -11.89 -0.96 2.82
C LEU A 80 -13.40 -1.15 2.61
N PRO A 81 -14.04 -0.73 1.48
CA PRO A 81 -15.47 -0.97 1.27
C PRO A 81 -15.86 -2.44 1.17
N LEU A 82 -14.95 -3.33 0.79
CA LEU A 82 -15.22 -4.78 0.68
C LEU A 82 -15.30 -5.48 2.04
N ARG A 83 -15.06 -4.77 3.12
CA ARG A 83 -14.96 -5.33 4.47
C ARG A 83 -15.96 -4.67 5.42
N ASN A 84 -16.54 -5.47 6.31
CA ASN A 84 -17.30 -4.92 7.43
C ASN A 84 -16.35 -4.10 8.32
N PRO A 85 -16.60 -2.81 8.57
CA PRO A 85 -15.66 -1.93 9.26
C PRO A 85 -15.39 -2.33 10.72
N VAL A 86 -16.36 -2.95 11.40
CA VAL A 86 -16.19 -3.41 12.78
C VAL A 86 -15.26 -4.62 12.83
N VAL A 87 -15.44 -5.57 11.90
CA VAL A 87 -14.59 -6.75 11.77
C VAL A 87 -13.19 -6.35 11.34
N ALA A 88 -13.09 -5.43 10.37
CA ALA A 88 -11.80 -4.90 9.90
C ALA A 88 -11.06 -4.16 11.03
N ALA A 89 -11.76 -3.31 11.81
CA ALA A 89 -11.16 -2.64 12.96
C ALA A 89 -10.60 -3.63 13.98
N LYS A 90 -11.31 -4.74 14.21
CA LYS A 90 -10.84 -5.80 15.11
C LYS A 90 -9.60 -6.51 14.56
N ALA A 91 -9.61 -6.93 13.31
CA ALA A 91 -8.51 -7.66 12.68
C ALA A 91 -7.24 -6.80 12.61
N LEU A 92 -7.36 -5.56 12.12
CA LEU A 92 -6.25 -4.62 11.98
C LEU A 92 -5.72 -4.14 13.34
N GLY A 93 -6.61 -3.89 14.31
CA GLY A 93 -6.20 -3.58 15.68
C GLY A 93 -5.46 -4.73 16.35
N SER A 94 -5.88 -5.99 16.09
CA SER A 94 -5.15 -7.17 16.54
C SER A 94 -3.79 -7.30 15.86
N LEU A 95 -3.69 -7.00 14.56
CA LEU A 95 -2.41 -6.97 13.84
C LEU A 95 -1.46 -5.91 14.41
N ASP A 96 -1.97 -4.73 14.78
CA ASP A 96 -1.17 -3.70 15.44
C ASP A 96 -0.59 -4.19 16.77
N VAL A 97 -1.40 -4.89 17.58
CA VAL A 97 -0.95 -5.49 18.85
C VAL A 97 0.06 -6.61 18.61
N ILE A 98 -0.23 -7.55 17.72
CA ILE A 98 0.67 -8.68 17.39
C ILE A 98 2.02 -8.18 16.87
N SER A 99 2.00 -7.14 16.06
CA SER A 99 3.22 -6.56 15.51
C SER A 99 3.97 -5.63 16.47
N GLY A 100 3.39 -5.30 17.64
CA GLY A 100 3.99 -4.35 18.57
C GLY A 100 3.96 -2.90 18.07
N GLY A 101 2.90 -2.51 17.33
CA GLY A 101 2.73 -1.15 16.84
C GLY A 101 3.46 -0.85 15.52
N ARG A 102 3.60 -1.83 14.64
CA ARG A 102 4.29 -1.68 13.35
C ARG A 102 3.35 -1.50 12.15
N LEU A 103 2.02 -1.50 12.36
CA LEU A 103 1.05 -1.38 11.27
C LEU A 103 1.03 0.03 10.66
N ILE A 104 1.02 0.11 9.34
CA ILE A 104 0.66 1.28 8.53
C ILE A 104 -0.52 0.88 7.64
N LEU A 105 -1.65 1.55 7.78
CA LEU A 105 -2.85 1.20 7.05
C LEU A 105 -3.00 2.04 5.78
N GLY A 106 -2.61 1.51 4.63
CA GLY A 106 -2.98 2.06 3.34
C GLY A 106 -4.38 1.58 2.95
N VAL A 107 -5.29 2.48 2.61
CA VAL A 107 -6.69 2.17 2.30
C VAL A 107 -7.15 2.83 1.01
N ALA A 108 -8.03 2.16 0.26
CA ALA A 108 -8.66 2.73 -0.93
C ALA A 108 -10.12 2.35 -1.05
N ALA A 109 -10.82 3.09 -1.93
CA ALA A 109 -12.22 2.80 -2.24
C ALA A 109 -12.41 1.60 -3.20
N GLY A 110 -11.33 1.13 -3.85
CA GLY A 110 -11.37 0.04 -4.81
C GLY A 110 -11.77 0.46 -6.23
N TRP A 111 -11.43 -0.37 -7.20
CA TRP A 111 -11.65 -0.11 -8.62
C TRP A 111 -12.29 -1.30 -9.37
N TYR A 112 -12.15 -2.53 -8.87
CA TYR A 112 -12.55 -3.76 -9.56
C TYR A 112 -13.99 -4.13 -9.22
N ALA A 113 -14.95 -3.77 -10.09
CA ALA A 113 -16.39 -3.88 -9.83
C ALA A 113 -16.86 -5.29 -9.46
N ARG A 114 -16.25 -6.35 -10.04
CA ARG A 114 -16.64 -7.75 -9.78
C ARG A 114 -16.47 -8.18 -8.34
N GLU A 115 -15.47 -7.65 -7.63
CA GLU A 115 -15.31 -7.93 -6.20
C GLU A 115 -16.47 -7.36 -5.38
N PHE A 116 -16.94 -6.16 -5.77
CA PHE A 116 -18.07 -5.51 -5.12
C PHE A 116 -19.35 -6.29 -5.32
N ASP A 117 -19.59 -6.76 -6.54
CA ASP A 117 -20.77 -7.60 -6.86
C ASP A 117 -20.72 -8.91 -6.06
N ALA A 118 -19.54 -9.56 -5.97
CA ALA A 118 -19.37 -10.82 -5.25
C ALA A 118 -19.62 -10.70 -3.75
N VAL A 119 -19.33 -9.55 -3.14
CA VAL A 119 -19.57 -9.30 -1.71
C VAL A 119 -20.88 -8.54 -1.43
N GLY A 120 -21.68 -8.28 -2.47
CA GLY A 120 -22.98 -7.61 -2.35
C GLY A 120 -22.90 -6.11 -2.04
N ILE A 121 -21.81 -5.45 -2.42
CA ILE A 121 -21.57 -4.02 -2.16
C ILE A 121 -21.81 -3.20 -3.42
N PRO A 122 -22.66 -2.15 -3.39
CA PRO A 122 -22.91 -1.31 -4.57
C PRO A 122 -21.64 -0.54 -5.02
N PHE A 123 -21.06 -0.95 -6.15
CA PHE A 123 -19.80 -0.35 -6.67
C PHE A 123 -19.86 1.17 -6.82
N LYS A 124 -21.00 1.71 -7.30
CA LYS A 124 -21.17 3.17 -7.49
C LYS A 124 -21.14 3.95 -6.19
N GLN A 125 -21.41 3.31 -5.04
CA GLN A 125 -21.38 3.92 -3.72
C GLN A 125 -20.05 3.73 -2.98
N ARG A 126 -19.07 3.06 -3.59
CA ARG A 126 -17.81 2.69 -2.91
C ARG A 126 -17.09 3.85 -2.21
N GLY A 127 -17.15 5.06 -2.76
CA GLY A 127 -16.54 6.24 -2.14
C GLY A 127 -17.23 6.67 -0.85
N LYS A 128 -18.57 6.66 -0.81
CA LYS A 128 -19.37 6.95 0.38
C LYS A 128 -19.19 5.85 1.43
N ILE A 129 -19.22 4.60 1.00
CA ILE A 129 -19.00 3.44 1.87
C ILE A 129 -17.58 3.48 2.47
N PHE A 130 -16.57 3.87 1.67
CA PHE A 130 -15.20 4.05 2.15
C PHE A 130 -15.14 5.07 3.31
N GLU A 131 -15.72 6.25 3.14
CA GLU A 131 -15.71 7.31 4.16
C GLU A 131 -16.42 6.86 5.44
N ARG A 132 -17.61 6.25 5.31
CA ARG A 132 -18.35 5.67 6.43
C ARG A 132 -17.54 4.59 7.16
N ASN A 133 -16.98 3.64 6.42
CA ASN A 133 -16.23 2.53 7.01
C ASN A 133 -14.95 3.04 7.71
N LEU A 134 -14.29 4.06 7.15
CA LEU A 134 -13.12 4.67 7.74
C LEU A 134 -13.47 5.42 9.04
N ASP A 135 -14.60 6.13 9.08
CA ASP A 135 -15.09 6.80 10.28
C ASP A 135 -15.40 5.79 11.41
N ILE A 136 -16.16 4.71 11.10
CA ILE A 136 -16.46 3.66 12.07
C ILE A 136 -15.17 3.04 12.64
N LEU A 137 -14.24 2.66 11.76
CA LEU A 137 -12.97 2.05 12.13
C LEU A 137 -12.14 2.99 13.02
N THR A 138 -12.04 4.25 12.65
CA THR A 138 -11.28 5.27 13.41
C THR A 138 -11.88 5.49 14.78
N ARG A 139 -13.22 5.64 14.89
CA ARG A 139 -13.90 5.79 16.19
C ARG A 139 -13.65 4.60 17.11
N LEU A 140 -13.77 3.37 16.59
CA LEU A 140 -13.53 2.16 17.37
C LEU A 140 -12.11 2.07 17.94
N TRP A 141 -11.12 2.67 17.27
CA TRP A 141 -9.73 2.70 17.75
C TRP A 141 -9.44 3.85 18.71
N THR A 142 -10.11 5.00 18.54
CA THR A 142 -9.74 6.24 19.24
C THR A 142 -10.68 6.59 20.41
N GLN A 143 -11.94 6.16 20.36
CA GLN A 143 -12.91 6.46 21.41
C GLN A 143 -12.98 5.31 22.43
N GLU A 144 -13.26 5.62 23.68
CA GLU A 144 -13.41 4.63 24.74
C GLU A 144 -14.65 3.77 24.50
N ARG A 145 -15.76 4.43 24.18
CA ARG A 145 -17.06 3.84 23.85
C ARG A 145 -17.61 4.50 22.61
N VAL A 146 -18.19 3.72 21.71
CA VAL A 146 -18.79 4.22 20.47
C VAL A 146 -20.28 3.92 20.46
N THR A 147 -21.07 4.97 20.40
CA THR A 147 -22.50 4.88 20.12
C THR A 147 -22.76 5.59 18.80
N LEU A 148 -23.12 4.83 17.77
CA LEU A 148 -23.31 5.32 16.42
C LEU A 148 -24.38 4.50 15.70
N LYS A 149 -25.33 5.17 15.07
CA LYS A 149 -26.29 4.54 14.14
C LYS A 149 -26.11 5.19 12.77
N VAL A 150 -25.65 4.42 11.79
CA VAL A 150 -25.44 4.85 10.41
C VAL A 150 -25.68 3.69 9.46
N ASP A 151 -26.53 3.90 8.47
CA ASP A 151 -26.97 2.87 7.53
C ASP A 151 -27.35 1.56 8.27
N GLU A 152 -26.75 0.43 7.94
CA GLU A 152 -26.98 -0.88 8.59
C GLU A 152 -26.23 -1.05 9.94
N PHE A 153 -25.34 -0.14 10.31
CA PHE A 153 -24.55 -0.24 11.54
C PHE A 153 -25.25 0.42 12.73
N ASN A 154 -25.31 -0.32 13.84
CA ASN A 154 -25.88 0.15 15.09
C ASN A 154 -24.96 -0.24 16.26
N LEU A 155 -23.99 0.63 16.54
CA LEU A 155 -23.08 0.48 17.67
C LEU A 155 -23.73 1.09 18.93
N ARG A 156 -23.82 0.30 20.00
CA ARG A 156 -24.37 0.74 21.28
C ARG A 156 -23.33 0.52 22.36
N GLU A 157 -22.72 1.62 22.85
CA GLU A 157 -21.66 1.57 23.86
C GLU A 157 -20.55 0.57 23.51
N ALA A 158 -20.24 0.44 22.22
CA ALA A 158 -19.28 -0.53 21.71
C ALA A 158 -17.85 -0.18 22.18
N VAL A 159 -17.16 -1.17 22.73
CA VAL A 159 -15.76 -1.06 23.19
C VAL A 159 -14.89 -2.00 22.36
N MET A 160 -13.84 -1.44 21.72
CA MET A 160 -12.88 -2.23 20.96
C MET A 160 -11.65 -2.56 21.81
N VAL A 161 -11.50 -3.81 22.19
CA VAL A 161 -10.34 -4.33 22.94
C VAL A 161 -9.78 -5.59 22.28
N PRO A 162 -8.44 -5.83 22.30
CA PRO A 162 -7.43 -4.92 22.82
C PRO A 162 -7.39 -3.60 22.04
N ARG A 163 -6.91 -2.53 22.68
CA ARG A 163 -6.63 -1.26 22.03
C ARG A 163 -5.39 -1.37 21.15
N THR A 164 -5.31 -0.57 20.11
CA THR A 164 -4.09 -0.44 19.31
C THR A 164 -2.91 0.01 20.16
N VAL A 165 -1.71 -0.48 19.85
CA VAL A 165 -0.44 -0.05 20.49
C VAL A 165 -0.16 1.39 20.11
N GLN A 166 -0.27 1.71 18.82
CA GLN A 166 -0.04 3.05 18.30
C GLN A 166 -1.13 4.03 18.76
N LYS A 167 -0.74 5.26 19.10
CA LYS A 167 -1.64 6.31 19.58
C LYS A 167 -1.60 7.53 18.66
N PRO A 168 -2.75 8.10 18.34
CA PRO A 168 -4.10 7.69 18.75
C PRO A 168 -4.56 6.37 18.08
N ARG A 169 -3.91 5.96 16.97
CA ARG A 169 -4.16 4.76 16.15
C ARG A 169 -3.02 4.54 15.16
N PRO A 170 -2.96 3.39 14.45
CA PRO A 170 -2.08 3.22 13.30
C PRO A 170 -2.27 4.33 12.25
N PRO A 171 -1.19 4.79 11.59
CA PRO A 171 -1.28 5.79 10.52
C PRO A 171 -2.13 5.26 9.35
N ILE A 172 -2.98 6.12 8.78
CA ILE A 172 -3.86 5.81 7.67
C ILE A 172 -3.46 6.62 6.43
N LEU A 173 -3.01 5.92 5.38
CA LEU A 173 -2.69 6.51 4.09
C LEU A 173 -3.83 6.22 3.11
N VAL A 174 -4.37 7.25 2.47
CA VAL A 174 -5.44 7.06 1.48
C VAL A 174 -4.81 6.88 0.10
N GLY A 175 -5.15 5.76 -0.55
CA GLY A 175 -4.55 5.34 -1.81
C GLY A 175 -5.35 5.70 -3.05
N GLY A 176 -4.64 6.11 -4.11
CA GLY A 176 -5.17 6.41 -5.45
C GLY A 176 -4.76 7.77 -5.99
N TYR A 177 -5.35 8.19 -7.13
CA TYR A 177 -4.85 9.30 -7.95
C TYR A 177 -5.91 10.26 -8.48
N VAL A 178 -7.22 9.98 -8.32
CA VAL A 178 -8.28 10.91 -8.75
C VAL A 178 -8.53 12.00 -7.70
N ASP A 179 -8.99 13.17 -8.09
CA ASP A 179 -9.17 14.32 -7.19
C ASP A 179 -10.02 14.00 -5.94
N ALA A 180 -11.06 13.16 -6.08
CA ALA A 180 -11.85 12.72 -4.94
C ALA A 180 -11.02 11.91 -3.89
N VAL A 181 -10.01 11.17 -4.33
CA VAL A 181 -9.08 10.44 -3.45
C VAL A 181 -8.08 11.41 -2.83
N LEU A 182 -7.50 12.32 -3.62
CA LEU A 182 -6.58 13.35 -3.12
C LEU A 182 -7.25 14.23 -2.04
N LYS A 183 -8.53 14.56 -2.25
CA LYS A 183 -9.33 15.28 -1.24
C LYS A 183 -9.47 14.47 0.06
N ARG A 184 -9.78 13.18 -0.02
CA ARG A 184 -9.84 12.29 1.17
C ARG A 184 -8.49 12.18 1.86
N ALA A 185 -7.41 12.02 1.12
CA ALA A 185 -6.06 11.95 1.68
C ALA A 185 -5.74 13.20 2.51
N GLY A 186 -6.04 14.38 1.99
CA GLY A 186 -5.84 15.65 2.69
C GLY A 186 -6.80 15.86 3.86
N ALA A 187 -8.09 15.57 3.68
CA ALA A 187 -9.12 15.90 4.66
C ALA A 187 -9.20 14.91 5.84
N ILE A 188 -9.03 13.60 5.61
CA ILE A 188 -9.30 12.57 6.62
C ILE A 188 -8.18 11.53 6.80
N GLY A 189 -7.20 11.45 5.88
CA GLY A 189 -6.03 10.57 5.99
C GLY A 189 -4.89 11.19 6.80
N ASP A 190 -3.90 10.38 7.17
CA ASP A 190 -2.61 10.84 7.70
C ASP A 190 -1.58 11.00 6.57
N GLY A 191 -1.99 10.72 5.34
CA GLY A 191 -1.16 10.89 4.16
C GLY A 191 -1.77 10.28 2.92
N TRP A 192 -0.97 10.30 1.87
CA TRP A 192 -1.33 9.84 0.53
C TRP A 192 -0.40 8.73 0.07
N LEU A 193 -0.97 7.69 -0.55
CA LEU A 193 -0.26 6.60 -1.18
C LEU A 193 -0.66 6.53 -2.65
N THR A 194 0.31 6.63 -3.55
CA THR A 194 0.10 6.48 -4.99
C THR A 194 1.09 5.49 -5.59
N TYR A 195 0.92 5.17 -6.87
CA TYR A 195 1.78 4.22 -7.57
C TYR A 195 2.12 4.71 -8.96
N PHE A 196 3.35 4.42 -9.39
CA PHE A 196 3.89 4.68 -10.72
C PHE A 196 3.78 6.14 -11.17
N TYR A 197 3.85 7.08 -10.23
CA TYR A 197 3.93 8.48 -10.56
C TYR A 197 5.36 8.88 -10.88
N THR A 198 5.53 9.69 -11.94
CA THR A 198 6.78 10.41 -12.20
C THR A 198 7.02 11.46 -11.10
N PRO A 199 8.25 11.96 -10.94
CA PRO A 199 8.51 13.06 -10.01
C PRO A 199 7.60 14.27 -10.23
N GLU A 200 7.29 14.60 -11.48
CA GLU A 200 6.43 15.73 -11.84
C GLU A 200 4.97 15.49 -11.47
N SER A 201 4.39 14.34 -11.87
CA SER A 201 3.00 14.01 -11.57
C SER A 201 2.79 13.81 -10.07
N PHE A 202 3.79 13.24 -9.37
CA PHE A 202 3.78 13.11 -7.91
C PHE A 202 3.72 14.49 -7.23
N THR A 203 4.60 15.41 -7.64
CA THR A 203 4.62 16.77 -7.09
C THR A 203 3.27 17.47 -7.29
N LYS A 204 2.69 17.40 -8.49
CA LYS A 204 1.36 17.97 -8.77
C LYS A 204 0.25 17.37 -7.88
N GLY A 205 0.24 16.04 -7.73
CA GLY A 205 -0.71 15.35 -6.88
C GLY A 205 -0.55 15.71 -5.39
N TRP A 206 0.69 15.76 -4.92
CA TRP A 206 1.00 16.10 -3.53
C TRP A 206 0.61 17.55 -3.17
N GLU A 207 0.82 18.51 -4.07
CA GLU A 207 0.35 19.88 -3.85
C GLU A 207 -1.18 19.94 -3.73
N LYS A 208 -1.93 19.18 -4.54
CA LYS A 208 -3.40 19.07 -4.40
C LYS A 208 -3.80 18.49 -3.04
N VAL A 209 -3.14 17.42 -2.58
CA VAL A 209 -3.41 16.82 -1.26
C VAL A 209 -3.20 17.86 -0.15
N LYS A 210 -2.09 18.61 -0.21
CA LYS A 210 -1.80 19.67 0.75
C LYS A 210 -2.81 20.83 0.70
N ALA A 211 -3.29 21.18 -0.48
CA ALA A 211 -4.35 22.16 -0.64
C ALA A 211 -5.65 21.70 0.02
N PHE A 212 -6.08 20.49 -0.25
CA PHE A 212 -7.28 19.90 0.37
C PHE A 212 -7.15 19.74 1.90
N ALA A 213 -5.94 19.51 2.42
CA ALA A 213 -5.72 19.51 3.86
C ALA A 213 -5.97 20.92 4.47
N ARG A 214 -5.44 21.97 3.82
CA ARG A 214 -5.70 23.37 4.27
C ARG A 214 -7.18 23.72 4.21
N GLU A 215 -7.88 23.35 3.13
CA GLU A 215 -9.33 23.54 3.00
C GLU A 215 -10.12 22.85 4.12
N ALA A 216 -9.63 21.71 4.60
CA ALA A 216 -10.19 20.96 5.73
C ALA A 216 -9.72 21.49 7.11
N GLY A 217 -8.98 22.60 7.17
CA GLY A 217 -8.46 23.19 8.41
C GLY A 217 -7.30 22.39 9.04
N ARG A 218 -6.62 21.54 8.26
CA ARG A 218 -5.50 20.69 8.75
C ARG A 218 -4.15 21.27 8.33
N ASP A 219 -3.14 21.04 9.16
CA ASP A 219 -1.76 21.37 8.81
C ASP A 219 -1.20 20.33 7.83
N PRO A 220 -0.89 20.68 6.58
CA PRO A 220 -0.36 19.74 5.60
C PRO A 220 1.04 19.18 5.96
N ARG A 221 1.77 19.80 6.89
CA ARG A 221 3.07 19.32 7.37
C ARG A 221 2.96 18.04 8.21
N THR A 222 1.75 17.73 8.70
CA THR A 222 1.49 16.49 9.46
C THR A 222 1.20 15.29 8.58
N LEU A 223 1.02 15.50 7.27
CA LEU A 223 0.73 14.46 6.31
C LEU A 223 2.01 13.83 5.76
N THR A 224 1.94 12.55 5.45
CA THR A 224 3.03 11.81 4.78
C THR A 224 2.66 11.43 3.36
N SER A 225 3.66 11.39 2.50
CA SER A 225 3.50 11.05 1.09
C SER A 225 4.23 9.76 0.75
N THR A 226 3.60 8.89 -0.05
CA THR A 226 4.17 7.59 -0.42
C THR A 226 3.93 7.33 -1.90
N ASN A 227 4.98 6.92 -2.64
CA ASN A 227 4.89 6.47 -4.02
C ASN A 227 5.40 5.03 -4.14
N GLN A 228 4.69 4.18 -4.90
CA GLN A 228 5.14 2.82 -5.22
C GLN A 228 5.74 2.81 -6.63
N LEU A 229 6.91 2.18 -6.79
CA LEU A 229 7.65 2.15 -8.04
C LEU A 229 8.22 0.77 -8.31
N ALA A 230 7.98 0.23 -9.51
CA ALA A 230 8.67 -0.98 -9.98
C ALA A 230 10.15 -0.67 -10.19
N VAL A 231 11.03 -1.61 -9.79
CA VAL A 231 12.49 -1.42 -9.87
C VAL A 231 13.16 -2.67 -10.41
N TYR A 232 14.03 -2.47 -11.40
CA TYR A 232 14.90 -3.52 -11.94
C TYR A 232 16.34 -3.03 -12.07
N VAL A 233 17.24 -3.60 -11.27
CA VAL A 233 18.69 -3.32 -11.33
C VAL A 233 19.34 -4.36 -12.23
N GLY A 234 19.65 -3.99 -13.48
CA GLY A 234 20.27 -4.85 -14.48
C GLY A 234 21.65 -4.33 -14.91
N SER A 235 22.10 -4.68 -16.12
CA SER A 235 23.38 -4.24 -16.66
C SER A 235 23.30 -2.86 -17.32
N SER A 236 22.17 -2.55 -17.97
CA SER A 236 21.92 -1.28 -18.66
C SER A 236 20.42 -1.04 -18.84
N ARG A 237 20.05 0.23 -19.08
CA ARG A 237 18.65 0.60 -19.36
C ARG A 237 18.09 -0.10 -20.60
N ALA A 238 18.91 -0.28 -21.64
CA ALA A 238 18.49 -0.96 -22.86
C ALA A 238 18.12 -2.43 -22.62
N GLN A 239 18.95 -3.15 -21.86
CA GLN A 239 18.69 -4.56 -21.51
C GLN A 239 17.47 -4.71 -20.60
N THR A 240 17.30 -3.85 -19.61
CA THR A 240 16.22 -3.97 -18.64
C THR A 240 14.86 -3.48 -19.16
N ALA A 241 14.82 -2.67 -20.22
CA ALA A 241 13.59 -2.09 -20.76
C ALA A 241 12.62 -3.15 -21.31
N GLU A 242 13.14 -4.14 -22.05
CA GLU A 242 12.32 -5.20 -22.62
C GLU A 242 11.80 -6.15 -21.54
N ASP A 243 12.68 -6.56 -20.62
CA ASP A 243 12.32 -7.43 -19.50
C ASP A 243 11.25 -6.80 -18.61
N MET A 244 11.38 -5.50 -18.30
CA MET A 244 10.37 -4.76 -17.53
C MET A 244 9.03 -4.68 -18.25
N ARG A 245 9.05 -4.40 -19.56
CA ARG A 245 7.82 -4.36 -20.35
C ARG A 245 7.15 -5.72 -20.37
N HIS A 246 7.90 -6.78 -20.62
CA HIS A 246 7.39 -8.14 -20.62
C HIS A 246 6.81 -8.51 -19.26
N TRP A 247 7.52 -8.28 -18.16
CA TRP A 247 7.04 -8.58 -16.80
C TRP A 247 5.75 -7.85 -16.46
N LEU A 248 5.72 -6.53 -16.64
CA LEU A 248 4.55 -5.71 -16.29
C LEU A 248 3.34 -5.99 -17.20
N SER A 249 3.56 -6.47 -18.43
CA SER A 249 2.47 -6.80 -19.36
C SER A 249 1.94 -8.23 -19.22
N THR A 250 2.67 -9.15 -18.62
CA THR A 250 2.30 -10.58 -18.58
C THR A 250 1.94 -11.09 -17.20
N GLU A 251 2.59 -10.58 -16.13
CA GLU A 251 2.40 -11.07 -14.77
C GLU A 251 1.47 -10.17 -13.94
N TRP A 252 1.04 -9.05 -14.49
CA TRP A 252 0.08 -8.15 -13.86
C TRP A 252 -1.20 -8.10 -14.68
N ASP A 253 -2.36 -7.89 -14.06
CA ASP A 253 -3.61 -7.65 -14.79
C ASP A 253 -3.50 -6.31 -15.54
N THR A 254 -3.04 -6.40 -16.80
CA THR A 254 -2.70 -5.25 -17.64
C THR A 254 -3.90 -4.41 -18.05
N ALA A 255 -5.12 -4.90 -17.88
CA ALA A 255 -6.32 -4.08 -18.11
C ALA A 255 -6.39 -2.86 -17.17
N ALA A 256 -5.67 -2.91 -16.05
CA ALA A 256 -5.58 -1.82 -15.07
C ALA A 256 -4.32 -0.95 -15.23
N TRP A 257 -3.34 -1.36 -16.05
CA TRP A 257 -2.03 -0.73 -16.13
C TRP A 257 -1.79 -0.23 -17.55
N SER A 258 -1.70 1.07 -17.73
CA SER A 258 -1.40 1.67 -19.03
C SER A 258 0.08 1.47 -19.42
N GLU A 259 0.40 1.56 -20.72
CA GLU A 259 1.80 1.56 -21.20
C GLU A 259 2.66 2.59 -20.45
N SER A 260 2.07 3.72 -20.02
CA SER A 260 2.75 4.73 -19.22
C SER A 260 3.30 4.21 -17.89
N THR A 261 2.72 3.15 -17.31
CA THR A 261 3.22 2.52 -16.08
C THR A 261 4.62 1.93 -16.29
N ILE A 262 4.84 1.32 -17.46
CA ILE A 262 6.15 0.75 -17.83
C ILE A 262 7.19 1.85 -17.98
N GLU A 263 6.82 2.99 -18.58
CA GLU A 263 7.70 4.14 -18.77
C GLU A 263 8.13 4.79 -17.45
N HIS A 264 7.31 4.64 -16.39
CA HIS A 264 7.58 5.20 -15.07
C HIS A 264 8.34 4.24 -14.14
N ALA A 265 8.64 3.03 -14.58
CA ALA A 265 9.45 2.08 -13.82
C ALA A 265 10.91 2.55 -13.72
N ILE A 266 11.52 2.26 -12.58
CA ILE A 266 12.94 2.50 -12.32
C ILE A 266 13.73 1.31 -12.85
N HIS A 267 14.55 1.49 -13.86
CA HIS A 267 15.32 0.36 -14.38
C HIS A 267 16.64 0.79 -15.05
N GLY A 268 17.57 -0.15 -15.16
CA GLY A 268 18.89 0.06 -15.74
C GLY A 268 20.01 -0.46 -14.87
N SER A 269 21.24 0.04 -15.08
CA SER A 269 22.36 -0.20 -14.17
C SER A 269 22.06 0.39 -12.79
N ALA A 270 22.83 0.02 -11.77
CA ALA A 270 22.70 0.59 -10.43
C ALA A 270 22.82 2.13 -10.45
N GLU A 271 23.71 2.69 -11.27
CA GLU A 271 23.87 4.13 -11.45
C GLU A 271 22.62 4.79 -12.04
N GLU A 272 22.07 4.18 -13.08
CA GLU A 272 20.85 4.68 -13.72
C GLU A 272 19.65 4.62 -12.77
N CYS A 273 19.54 3.55 -11.98
CA CYS A 273 18.50 3.43 -10.95
C CYS A 273 18.66 4.50 -9.85
N VAL A 274 19.88 4.74 -9.37
CA VAL A 274 20.18 5.81 -8.41
C VAL A 274 19.80 7.18 -8.97
N ALA A 275 20.15 7.48 -10.22
CA ALA A 275 19.81 8.77 -10.84
C ALA A 275 18.30 8.99 -10.91
N GLN A 276 17.54 7.95 -11.31
CA GLN A 276 16.07 7.99 -11.39
C GLN A 276 15.45 8.15 -10.00
N LEU A 277 15.87 7.38 -8.99
CA LEU A 277 15.35 7.48 -7.63
C LEU A 277 15.69 8.82 -6.99
N LYS A 278 16.87 9.39 -7.25
CA LYS A 278 17.20 10.76 -6.78
C LYS A 278 16.24 11.82 -7.31
N ALA A 279 15.71 11.65 -8.52
CA ALA A 279 14.69 12.56 -9.04
C ALA A 279 13.39 12.48 -8.22
N HIS A 280 12.99 11.27 -7.79
CA HIS A 280 11.86 11.11 -6.86
C HIS A 280 12.15 11.68 -5.46
N VAL A 281 13.32 11.41 -4.91
CA VAL A 281 13.73 11.95 -3.59
C VAL A 281 13.69 13.49 -3.56
N LYS A 282 14.11 14.14 -4.65
CA LYS A 282 14.05 15.60 -4.79
C LYS A 282 12.64 16.21 -4.71
N THR A 283 11.59 15.42 -4.94
CA THR A 283 10.19 15.87 -4.75
C THR A 283 9.82 16.05 -3.28
N GLY A 284 10.64 15.55 -2.36
CA GLY A 284 10.33 15.53 -0.93
C GLY A 284 9.40 14.39 -0.52
N VAL A 285 9.30 13.33 -1.33
CA VAL A 285 8.51 12.15 -0.98
C VAL A 285 9.03 11.52 0.33
N ASP A 286 8.12 11.23 1.26
CA ASP A 286 8.48 10.69 2.58
C ASP A 286 8.81 9.20 2.52
N ARG A 287 8.12 8.44 1.66
CA ARG A 287 8.35 7.01 1.48
C ARG A 287 8.27 6.59 0.03
N ILE A 288 9.20 5.75 -0.40
CA ILE A 288 9.14 5.03 -1.68
C ILE A 288 9.01 3.54 -1.38
N ILE A 289 7.94 2.92 -1.88
CA ILE A 289 7.76 1.48 -1.85
C ILE A 289 8.30 0.92 -3.16
N LEU A 290 9.33 0.12 -3.07
CA LEU A 290 9.97 -0.51 -4.21
C LEU A 290 9.31 -1.85 -4.50
N ILE A 291 8.97 -2.10 -5.76
CA ILE A 291 8.46 -3.37 -6.26
C ILE A 291 9.59 -3.99 -7.07
N PRO A 292 10.40 -4.89 -6.47
CA PRO A 292 11.56 -5.47 -7.16
C PRO A 292 11.11 -6.32 -8.35
N TYR A 293 11.85 -6.27 -9.45
CA TYR A 293 11.58 -7.08 -10.63
C TYR A 293 11.34 -8.55 -10.25
N ARG A 294 10.16 -9.06 -10.61
CA ARG A 294 9.68 -10.42 -10.29
C ARG A 294 9.79 -10.81 -8.81
N TYR A 295 9.95 -9.85 -7.92
CA TYR A 295 10.19 -10.06 -6.48
C TYR A 295 11.38 -10.98 -6.19
N GLN A 296 12.36 -11.03 -7.09
CA GLN A 296 13.54 -11.88 -6.98
C GLN A 296 14.40 -11.45 -5.78
N PRO A 297 14.86 -12.39 -4.94
CA PRO A 297 15.75 -12.09 -3.80
C PRO A 297 17.01 -11.34 -4.21
N GLU A 298 17.58 -11.67 -5.37
CA GLU A 298 18.78 -11.01 -5.92
C GLU A 298 18.52 -9.52 -6.19
N GLN A 299 17.31 -9.17 -6.63
CA GLN A 299 16.95 -7.77 -6.85
C GLN A 299 16.86 -7.00 -5.52
N VAL A 300 16.34 -7.63 -4.47
CA VAL A 300 16.29 -7.03 -3.13
C VAL A 300 17.70 -6.76 -2.62
N GLU A 301 18.63 -7.72 -2.78
CA GLU A 301 20.04 -7.56 -2.42
C GLU A 301 20.72 -6.43 -3.21
N ARG A 302 20.53 -6.40 -4.51
CA ARG A 302 21.11 -5.37 -5.38
C ARG A 302 20.60 -3.98 -5.05
N ILE A 303 19.30 -3.84 -4.85
CA ILE A 303 18.68 -2.57 -4.43
C ILE A 303 19.31 -2.11 -3.11
N ALA A 304 19.37 -2.99 -2.09
CA ALA A 304 19.88 -2.65 -0.78
C ALA A 304 21.37 -2.29 -0.77
N LYS A 305 22.19 -2.96 -1.57
CA LYS A 305 23.65 -2.82 -1.53
C LYS A 305 24.21 -1.85 -2.58
N GLU A 306 23.62 -1.81 -3.77
CA GLU A 306 24.16 -1.04 -4.89
C GLU A 306 23.43 0.29 -5.11
N VAL A 307 22.17 0.42 -4.64
CA VAL A 307 21.32 1.60 -4.93
C VAL A 307 21.07 2.44 -3.68
N LEU A 308 20.46 1.88 -2.62
CA LEU A 308 20.04 2.66 -1.45
C LEU A 308 21.17 3.42 -0.75
N PRO A 309 22.41 2.88 -0.60
CA PRO A 309 23.51 3.61 0.08
C PRO A 309 23.98 4.86 -0.69
N ARG A 310 23.53 5.03 -1.93
CA ARG A 310 23.92 6.15 -2.82
C ARG A 310 22.82 7.21 -2.95
N LEU A 311 21.68 7.05 -2.27
CA LEU A 311 20.55 7.98 -2.21
C LEU A 311 20.63 8.85 -0.96
#